data_4ff8a2ef63fe94c1c9dd89ba89f6fdbc
#
_entry.id   4ff8a2ef63fe94c1c9dd89ba89f6fdbc
#
_cell.length_a   1.000
_cell.length_b   1.000
_cell.length_c   1.000
_cell.angle_alpha   90.00
_cell.angle_beta   90.00
_cell.angle_gamma   90.00
#
_symmetry.space_group_name_H-M   'P 1'
#
loop_
_entity.id
_entity.type
_entity.pdbx_description
1 polymer ?
#
loop_
_entity_poly.entity_id
_entity_poly.type
_entity_poly.pdbx_seq_one_letter_code
_entity_poly.pdbx_strand_id
1 'polypeptide(L)'
;AYTGVLIDDLITKGVDEPYRMFTSRAEYRTLLRQDNADFRLTPISYEAGLADKFRYDYTMRKYESTSSLIEFFNSTPLKPDVVNPYLESVSSATVDSRKRISDLVSRPQTKLADIFNLVPRGTLNKSNIDLETIFESPMTRLLASGVGYSDILKYGSHASMDAQFTSDYSGVSYKDAAYILKFNTEYPVSQLDPEYMNEKIDVNYKKEILDSCEIAIKYKGYIQREQQMADKIMRLENLIIPEGFDFDKVESLSIECRQKLKRYAPRTIAQASRISGISPADVSVLLVYFGR
;
A
#
# COMPACT_ATOMS: atom_id res chain seq x y z
N ALA A 1 -2.19 -8.55 -7.20
CA ALA A 1 -1.34 -7.76 -8.13
C ALA A 1 -2.00 -7.69 -9.51
N TYR A 2 -1.68 -6.67 -10.30
CA TYR A 2 -2.21 -6.55 -11.68
C TYR A 2 -1.87 -7.78 -12.55
N THR A 3 -0.70 -8.38 -12.34
CA THR A 3 -0.33 -9.64 -13.00
C THR A 3 -1.32 -10.77 -12.71
N GLY A 4 -1.84 -10.86 -11.48
CA GLY A 4 -2.87 -11.84 -11.13
C GLY A 4 -4.18 -11.60 -11.89
N VAL A 5 -4.59 -10.33 -12.05
CA VAL A 5 -5.78 -9.97 -12.85
C VAL A 5 -5.59 -10.36 -14.32
N LEU A 6 -4.39 -10.11 -14.88
CA LEU A 6 -4.05 -10.54 -16.24
C LEU A 6 -4.19 -12.05 -16.41
N ILE A 7 -3.60 -12.82 -15.51
CA ILE A 7 -3.65 -14.28 -15.56
C ILE A 7 -5.10 -14.77 -15.42
N ASP A 8 -5.85 -14.25 -14.45
CA ASP A 8 -7.25 -14.63 -14.23
C ASP A 8 -8.12 -14.34 -15.47
N ASP A 9 -7.98 -13.16 -16.08
CA ASP A 9 -8.70 -12.82 -17.32
C ASP A 9 -8.36 -13.77 -18.48
N LEU A 10 -7.06 -14.10 -18.65
CA LEU A 10 -6.64 -14.98 -19.74
C LEU A 10 -7.16 -16.43 -19.58
N ILE A 11 -7.18 -16.96 -18.36
CA ILE A 11 -7.59 -18.35 -18.12
C ILE A 11 -9.09 -18.53 -17.95
N THR A 12 -9.82 -17.48 -17.49
CA THR A 12 -11.27 -17.59 -17.23
C THR A 12 -12.12 -17.07 -18.37
N LYS A 13 -11.73 -16.00 -19.03
CA LYS A 13 -12.53 -15.37 -20.09
C LYS A 13 -12.04 -15.73 -21.50
N GLY A 14 -10.75 -16.11 -21.62
CA GLY A 14 -10.09 -16.18 -22.90
C GLY A 14 -9.94 -14.80 -23.57
N VAL A 15 -9.24 -14.75 -24.69
CA VAL A 15 -9.10 -13.51 -25.49
C VAL A 15 -9.11 -13.85 -26.97
N ASP A 16 -9.95 -13.16 -27.71
CA ASP A 16 -10.03 -13.27 -29.17
C ASP A 16 -9.11 -12.25 -29.87
N GLU A 17 -8.63 -11.24 -29.11
CA GLU A 17 -7.73 -10.17 -29.55
C GLU A 17 -6.53 -10.03 -28.62
N PRO A 18 -5.44 -9.36 -29.04
CA PRO A 18 -4.28 -9.12 -28.16
C PRO A 18 -4.74 -8.44 -26.86
N TYR A 19 -4.44 -9.08 -25.72
CA TYR A 19 -4.87 -8.61 -24.42
C TYR A 19 -4.18 -7.29 -24.06
N ARG A 20 -4.98 -6.28 -23.75
CA ARG A 20 -4.50 -5.01 -23.21
C ARG A 20 -5.01 -4.82 -21.78
N MET A 21 -4.06 -4.70 -20.84
CA MET A 21 -4.38 -4.49 -19.45
C MET A 21 -4.72 -3.01 -19.21
N PHE A 22 -5.95 -2.77 -18.80
CA PHE A 22 -6.38 -1.46 -18.28
C PHE A 22 -6.51 -1.53 -16.76
N THR A 23 -6.10 -0.47 -16.08
CA THR A 23 -6.28 -0.35 -14.64
C THR A 23 -7.75 -0.41 -14.20
N SER A 24 -8.68 -0.07 -15.11
CA SER A 24 -10.13 -0.18 -14.90
C SER A 24 -10.63 -1.63 -14.78
N ARG A 25 -9.86 -2.61 -15.27
CA ARG A 25 -10.19 -4.04 -15.14
C ARG A 25 -9.75 -4.63 -13.80
N ALA A 26 -8.88 -3.96 -13.07
CA ALA A 26 -8.48 -4.41 -11.75
C ALA A 26 -9.60 -4.14 -10.75
N GLU A 27 -10.20 -5.21 -10.26
CA GLU A 27 -11.03 -5.16 -9.06
C GLU A 27 -10.16 -4.71 -7.87
N TYR A 28 -10.75 -3.96 -6.95
CA TYR A 28 -10.05 -3.46 -5.74
C TYR A 28 -8.82 -2.59 -6.04
N ARG A 29 -8.85 -1.79 -7.11
CA ARG A 29 -7.73 -0.92 -7.50
C ARG A 29 -7.32 0.07 -6.42
N THR A 30 -8.24 0.47 -5.53
CA THR A 30 -7.94 1.34 -4.38
C THR A 30 -7.07 0.63 -3.34
N LEU A 31 -7.07 -0.71 -3.31
CA LEU A 31 -6.17 -1.51 -2.48
C LEU A 31 -4.82 -1.80 -3.17
N LEU A 32 -4.76 -1.71 -4.51
CA LEU A 32 -3.60 -2.04 -5.33
C LEU A 32 -2.93 -0.79 -5.90
N ARG A 33 -2.66 0.19 -5.02
CA ARG A 33 -2.03 1.45 -5.42
C ARG A 33 -0.52 1.32 -5.55
N GLN A 34 0.07 2.25 -6.29
CA GLN A 34 1.53 2.35 -6.42
C GLN A 34 2.17 2.75 -5.09
N ASP A 35 1.56 3.70 -4.37
CA ASP A 35 2.06 4.23 -3.09
C ASP A 35 2.14 3.20 -1.96
N ASN A 36 1.38 2.10 -2.03
CA ASN A 36 1.40 1.03 -1.03
C ASN A 36 2.01 -0.28 -1.55
N ALA A 37 2.61 -0.26 -2.74
CA ALA A 37 3.15 -1.48 -3.35
C ALA A 37 4.32 -2.06 -2.56
N ASP A 38 5.19 -1.21 -2.04
CA ASP A 38 6.31 -1.58 -1.19
C ASP A 38 5.84 -2.33 0.06
N PHE A 39 4.88 -1.75 0.78
CA PHE A 39 4.31 -2.36 1.99
C PHE A 39 3.67 -3.73 1.72
N ARG A 40 2.93 -3.88 0.61
CA ARG A 40 2.27 -5.15 0.27
C ARG A 40 3.20 -6.22 -0.23
N LEU A 41 4.27 -5.84 -0.93
CA LEU A 41 5.11 -6.79 -1.67
C LEU A 41 6.45 -7.05 -1.01
N THR A 42 7.04 -6.10 -0.27
CA THR A 42 8.35 -6.27 0.35
C THR A 42 8.39 -7.41 1.38
N PRO A 43 7.39 -7.60 2.27
CA PRO A 43 7.39 -8.74 3.17
C PRO A 43 7.41 -10.09 2.43
N ILE A 44 6.57 -10.24 1.42
CA ILE A 44 6.50 -11.45 0.59
C ILE A 44 7.82 -11.67 -0.16
N SER A 45 8.41 -10.59 -0.68
CA SER A 45 9.68 -10.64 -1.41
C SER A 45 10.85 -11.03 -0.47
N TYR A 46 10.82 -10.55 0.78
CA TYR A 46 11.80 -10.90 1.80
C TYR A 46 11.70 -12.38 2.20
N GLU A 47 10.48 -12.88 2.45
CA GLU A 47 10.24 -14.30 2.74
C GLU A 47 10.68 -15.22 1.58
N ALA A 48 10.50 -14.76 0.34
CA ALA A 48 10.94 -15.48 -0.86
C ALA A 48 12.47 -15.36 -1.14
N GLY A 49 13.22 -14.63 -0.31
CA GLY A 49 14.66 -14.40 -0.51
C GLY A 49 15.03 -13.46 -1.65
N LEU A 50 14.06 -12.67 -2.17
CA LEU A 50 14.25 -11.74 -3.29
C LEU A 50 14.55 -10.31 -2.83
N ALA A 51 14.08 -9.90 -1.68
CA ALA A 51 14.43 -8.64 -1.02
C ALA A 51 15.37 -8.91 0.14
N ASP A 52 16.30 -8.01 0.39
CA ASP A 52 17.18 -8.11 1.55
C ASP A 52 16.54 -7.54 2.83
N LYS A 53 17.26 -7.71 3.94
CA LYS A 53 16.83 -7.24 5.25
C LYS A 53 16.70 -5.71 5.31
N PHE A 54 17.61 -4.98 4.65
CA PHE A 54 17.58 -3.51 4.67
C PHE A 54 16.30 -2.96 4.03
N ARG A 55 15.92 -3.49 2.84
CA ARG A 55 14.67 -3.11 2.16
C ARG A 55 13.45 -3.44 3.02
N TYR A 56 13.47 -4.61 3.66
CA TYR A 56 12.40 -5.00 4.57
C TYR A 56 12.29 -4.04 5.76
N ASP A 57 13.39 -3.79 6.46
CA ASP A 57 13.44 -2.90 7.63
C ASP A 57 13.04 -1.45 7.26
N TYR A 58 13.50 -0.95 6.09
CA TYR A 58 13.12 0.36 5.57
C TYR A 58 11.59 0.47 5.37
N THR A 59 11.01 -0.53 4.71
CA THR A 59 9.57 -0.56 4.43
C THR A 59 8.75 -0.67 5.71
N MET A 60 9.14 -1.56 6.62
CA MET A 60 8.42 -1.77 7.88
C MET A 60 8.47 -0.54 8.76
N ARG A 61 9.64 0.11 8.87
CA ARG A 61 9.77 1.35 9.64
C ARG A 61 8.92 2.49 9.05
N LYS A 62 8.92 2.66 7.72
CA LYS A 62 8.04 3.63 7.06
C LYS A 62 6.56 3.40 7.41
N TYR A 63 6.14 2.15 7.43
CA TYR A 63 4.79 1.77 7.80
C TYR A 63 4.46 2.06 9.27
N GLU A 64 5.34 1.69 10.20
CA GLU A 64 5.19 1.97 11.63
C GLU A 64 5.10 3.47 11.89
N SER A 65 6.00 4.25 11.28
CA SER A 65 5.99 5.71 11.35
C SER A 65 4.68 6.30 10.81
N THR A 66 4.21 5.80 9.66
CA THR A 66 2.93 6.21 9.07
C THR A 66 1.76 5.91 10.00
N SER A 67 1.71 4.71 10.58
CA SER A 67 0.64 4.28 11.49
C SER A 67 0.60 5.14 12.75
N SER A 68 1.75 5.37 13.38
CA SER A 68 1.88 6.20 14.58
C SER A 68 1.44 7.65 14.33
N LEU A 69 1.80 8.21 13.17
CA LEU A 69 1.36 9.55 12.80
C LEU A 69 -0.14 9.63 12.50
N ILE A 70 -0.72 8.62 11.87
CA ILE A 70 -2.19 8.57 11.66
C ILE A 70 -2.92 8.55 13.00
N GLU A 71 -2.46 7.81 13.99
CA GLU A 71 -3.03 7.80 15.33
C GLU A 71 -2.93 9.19 15.99
N PHE A 72 -1.77 9.83 15.87
CA PHE A 72 -1.57 11.20 16.34
C PHE A 72 -2.54 12.17 15.66
N PHE A 73 -2.70 12.11 14.35
CA PHE A 73 -3.61 12.99 13.60
C PHE A 73 -5.08 12.74 13.94
N ASN A 74 -5.43 11.51 14.26
CA ASN A 74 -6.78 11.14 14.71
C ASN A 74 -7.10 11.61 16.15
N SER A 75 -6.09 11.77 17.00
CA SER A 75 -6.24 12.14 18.39
C SER A 75 -6.02 13.64 18.68
N THR A 76 -5.29 14.34 17.78
CA THR A 76 -4.85 15.71 18.03
C THR A 76 -5.79 16.74 17.40
N PRO A 77 -6.48 17.57 18.21
CA PRO A 77 -7.32 18.66 17.71
C PRO A 77 -6.54 19.96 17.56
N LEU A 78 -6.78 20.69 16.49
CA LEU A 78 -6.31 22.07 16.27
C LEU A 78 -7.40 23.08 16.62
N LYS A 79 -6.99 24.26 17.11
CA LYS A 79 -7.88 25.38 17.38
C LYS A 79 -8.25 26.12 16.09
N PRO A 80 -9.47 26.75 16.04
CA PRO A 80 -9.86 27.58 14.90
C PRO A 80 -8.84 28.68 14.55
N ASP A 81 -8.33 29.38 15.56
CA ASP A 81 -7.38 30.48 15.38
C ASP A 81 -6.09 30.05 14.66
N VAL A 82 -5.70 28.79 14.81
CA VAL A 82 -4.48 28.23 14.20
C VAL A 82 -4.74 27.79 12.76
N VAL A 83 -5.92 27.22 12.48
CA VAL A 83 -6.17 26.55 11.21
C VAL A 83 -6.97 27.38 10.21
N ASN A 84 -7.85 28.31 10.67
CA ASN A 84 -8.70 29.08 9.78
C ASN A 84 -7.94 29.94 8.76
N PRO A 85 -6.82 30.63 9.11
CA PRO A 85 -6.04 31.37 8.11
C PRO A 85 -5.57 30.49 6.94
N TYR A 86 -5.19 29.23 7.21
CA TYR A 86 -4.83 28.26 6.18
C TYR A 86 -6.06 27.80 5.39
N LEU A 87 -7.17 27.49 6.07
CA LEU A 87 -8.40 27.05 5.40
C LEU A 87 -8.92 28.11 4.43
N GLU A 88 -8.88 29.39 4.81
CA GLU A 88 -9.24 30.50 3.95
C GLU A 88 -8.31 30.60 2.73
N SER A 89 -7.00 30.44 2.93
CA SER A 89 -6.01 30.51 1.84
C SER A 89 -6.23 29.44 0.76
N VAL A 90 -6.77 28.27 1.15
CA VAL A 90 -7.08 27.14 0.23
C VAL A 90 -8.57 27.08 -0.16
N SER A 91 -9.33 28.15 0.10
CA SER A 91 -10.77 28.22 -0.18
C SER A 91 -11.59 27.07 0.42
N SER A 92 -11.21 26.64 1.62
CA SER A 92 -11.93 25.63 2.40
C SER A 92 -12.75 26.31 3.50
N ALA A 93 -13.91 25.73 3.86
CA ALA A 93 -14.76 26.27 4.90
C ALA A 93 -14.00 26.36 6.24
N THR A 94 -14.11 27.50 6.93
CA THR A 94 -13.59 27.71 8.28
C THR A 94 -14.29 26.83 9.31
N VAL A 95 -13.69 26.70 10.48
CA VAL A 95 -14.24 25.91 11.59
C VAL A 95 -14.48 26.79 12.82
N ASP A 96 -15.57 26.55 13.52
CA ASP A 96 -15.96 27.30 14.73
C ASP A 96 -15.50 26.62 16.03
N SER A 97 -15.10 25.36 15.93
CA SER A 97 -14.67 24.55 17.07
C SER A 97 -13.39 23.78 16.73
N ARG A 98 -12.73 23.26 17.78
CA ARG A 98 -11.55 22.41 17.59
C ARG A 98 -11.89 21.21 16.71
N LYS A 99 -11.07 20.93 15.69
CA LYS A 99 -11.18 19.79 14.78
C LYS A 99 -9.90 18.98 14.80
N ARG A 100 -10.03 17.66 14.73
CA ARG A 100 -8.87 16.77 14.61
C ARG A 100 -8.13 17.03 13.30
N ILE A 101 -6.83 16.82 13.31
CA ILE A 101 -6.01 16.98 12.11
C ILE A 101 -6.55 16.09 10.98
N SER A 102 -6.91 14.85 11.28
CA SER A 102 -7.48 13.93 10.29
C SER A 102 -8.79 14.43 9.66
N ASP A 103 -9.66 15.09 10.43
CA ASP A 103 -10.91 15.65 9.91
C ASP A 103 -10.65 16.84 8.98
N LEU A 104 -9.61 17.62 9.25
CA LEU A 104 -9.19 18.74 8.41
C LEU A 104 -8.54 18.24 7.11
N VAL A 105 -7.66 17.25 7.20
CA VAL A 105 -6.95 16.65 6.06
C VAL A 105 -7.90 15.89 5.13
N SER A 106 -8.99 15.34 5.64
CA SER A 106 -9.98 14.63 4.81
C SER A 106 -10.64 15.51 3.73
N ARG A 107 -10.53 16.85 3.84
CA ARG A 107 -11.07 17.78 2.86
C ARG A 107 -10.20 17.81 1.59
N PRO A 108 -10.81 17.87 0.37
CA PRO A 108 -10.04 17.82 -0.88
C PRO A 108 -9.01 18.95 -1.04
N GLN A 109 -9.32 20.16 -0.55
CA GLN A 109 -8.51 21.36 -0.75
C GLN A 109 -7.27 21.41 0.17
N THR A 110 -7.26 20.63 1.25
CA THR A 110 -6.21 20.70 2.27
C THR A 110 -5.10 19.69 2.00
N LYS A 111 -3.87 20.04 2.39
CA LYS A 111 -2.70 19.16 2.36
C LYS A 111 -2.22 18.89 3.77
N LEU A 112 -1.85 17.63 4.04
CA LEU A 112 -1.37 17.23 5.36
C LEU A 112 -0.08 17.98 5.74
N ALA A 113 0.87 18.12 4.81
CA ALA A 113 2.13 18.78 5.09
C ALA A 113 1.94 20.23 5.59
N ASP A 114 0.99 20.97 5.00
CA ASP A 114 0.70 22.34 5.41
C ASP A 114 0.08 22.39 6.79
N ILE A 115 -0.92 21.53 7.05
CA ILE A 115 -1.59 21.45 8.37
C ILE A 115 -0.61 20.97 9.45
N PHE A 116 0.28 20.04 9.12
CA PHE A 116 1.30 19.55 10.05
C PHE A 116 2.25 20.66 10.51
N ASN A 117 2.63 21.57 9.62
CA ASN A 117 3.47 22.72 9.95
C ASN A 117 2.77 23.72 10.89
N LEU A 118 1.44 23.71 10.99
CA LEU A 118 0.66 24.53 11.92
C LEU A 118 0.58 23.93 13.33
N VAL A 119 0.97 22.68 13.51
CA VAL A 119 0.88 22.02 14.83
C VAL A 119 1.86 22.67 15.81
N PRO A 120 1.37 23.22 16.93
CA PRO A 120 2.24 23.87 17.90
C PRO A 120 3.27 22.87 18.48
N ARG A 121 4.53 23.28 18.57
CA ARG A 121 5.61 22.43 19.12
C ARG A 121 5.27 21.87 20.52
N GLY A 122 4.59 22.66 21.36
CA GLY A 122 4.14 22.18 22.67
C GLY A 122 3.09 21.06 22.63
N THR A 123 2.37 20.90 21.52
CA THR A 123 1.44 19.77 21.31
C THR A 123 2.22 18.53 20.91
N LEU A 124 3.25 18.68 20.07
CA LEU A 124 4.13 17.61 19.67
C LEU A 124 4.89 17.02 20.86
N ASN A 125 5.42 17.88 21.74
CA ASN A 125 6.16 17.45 22.94
C ASN A 125 5.29 16.75 23.99
N LYS A 126 3.97 16.95 23.98
CA LYS A 126 3.02 16.27 24.88
C LYS A 126 2.55 14.91 24.34
N SER A 127 2.69 14.69 23.06
CA SER A 127 2.47 13.38 22.47
C SER A 127 3.71 12.53 22.70
N ASN A 128 3.55 11.24 23.06
CA ASN A 128 4.68 10.29 23.14
C ASN A 128 5.29 9.98 21.77
N ILE A 129 5.24 10.93 20.86
CA ILE A 129 5.73 10.78 19.48
C ILE A 129 7.05 11.51 19.36
N ASP A 130 8.11 10.75 19.21
CA ASP A 130 9.43 11.25 18.87
C ASP A 130 9.51 11.46 17.35
N LEU A 131 9.31 12.71 16.92
CA LEU A 131 9.34 13.07 15.51
C LEU A 131 10.73 12.94 14.89
N GLU A 132 11.79 13.13 15.66
CA GLU A 132 13.16 12.95 15.17
C GLU A 132 13.36 11.49 14.78
N THR A 133 13.00 10.58 15.68
CA THR A 133 13.06 9.15 15.39
C THR A 133 12.11 8.70 14.28
N ILE A 134 10.91 9.26 14.19
CA ILE A 134 9.91 8.90 13.15
C ILE A 134 10.41 9.28 11.76
N PHE A 135 11.02 10.45 11.61
CA PHE A 135 11.46 10.96 10.32
C PHE A 135 12.91 10.64 9.97
N GLU A 136 13.65 10.03 10.88
CA GLU A 136 15.00 9.57 10.60
C GLU A 136 14.97 8.36 9.65
N SER A 137 15.52 8.53 8.46
CA SER A 137 15.59 7.46 7.46
C SER A 137 16.49 6.31 7.93
N PRO A 138 16.10 5.04 7.69
CA PRO A 138 17.03 3.92 7.89
C PRO A 138 18.33 4.07 7.10
N MET A 139 18.31 4.81 5.99
CA MET A 139 19.52 5.14 5.23
C MET A 139 20.46 6.06 6.03
N THR A 140 19.93 7.08 6.70
CA THR A 140 20.72 7.96 7.58
C THR A 140 21.38 7.19 8.71
N ARG A 141 20.68 6.22 9.30
CA ARG A 141 21.27 5.32 10.30
C ARG A 141 22.38 4.44 9.75
N LEU A 142 22.20 3.93 8.53
CA LEU A 142 23.24 3.13 7.87
C LEU A 142 24.52 3.95 7.65
N LEU A 143 24.37 5.19 7.18
CA LEU A 143 25.48 6.10 6.98
C LEU A 143 26.16 6.49 8.31
N ALA A 144 25.40 6.72 9.37
CA ALA A 144 25.90 6.99 10.71
C ALA A 144 26.69 5.80 11.30
N SER A 145 26.46 4.58 10.82
CA SER A 145 27.26 3.40 11.22
C SER A 145 28.63 3.29 10.55
N GLY A 146 29.02 4.27 9.72
CA GLY A 146 30.33 4.36 9.08
C GLY A 146 30.37 3.83 7.63
N VAL A 147 29.23 3.47 7.05
CA VAL A 147 29.14 3.08 5.64
C VAL A 147 29.16 4.34 4.76
N GLY A 148 30.15 4.47 3.89
CA GLY A 148 30.27 5.63 3.01
C GLY A 148 29.33 5.57 1.79
N TYR A 149 28.87 6.73 1.30
CA TYR A 149 28.11 6.82 0.06
C TYR A 149 28.85 6.21 -1.14
N SER A 150 30.17 6.45 -1.21
CA SER A 150 31.03 5.87 -2.23
C SER A 150 30.98 4.34 -2.24
N ASP A 151 30.89 3.73 -1.06
CA ASP A 151 30.83 2.28 -0.92
C ASP A 151 29.48 1.75 -1.37
N ILE A 152 28.39 2.38 -0.95
CA ILE A 152 27.03 2.02 -1.37
C ILE A 152 26.90 2.09 -2.90
N LEU A 153 27.41 3.16 -3.52
CA LEU A 153 27.32 3.33 -4.97
C LEU A 153 28.22 2.39 -5.76
N LYS A 154 29.44 2.19 -5.27
CA LYS A 154 30.44 1.32 -5.90
C LYS A 154 29.97 -0.14 -5.92
N TYR A 155 29.47 -0.61 -4.80
CA TYR A 155 29.09 -2.02 -4.63
C TYR A 155 27.65 -2.29 -5.08
N GLY A 156 26.73 -1.33 -4.96
CA GLY A 156 25.36 -1.45 -5.46
C GLY A 156 25.21 -1.48 -6.99
N SER A 157 26.24 -1.12 -7.75
CA SER A 157 26.24 -1.16 -9.21
C SER A 157 26.72 -2.49 -9.81
N HIS A 158 27.36 -3.36 -9.04
CA HIS A 158 27.93 -4.62 -9.51
C HIS A 158 27.09 -5.83 -9.07
N ALA A 159 26.33 -6.39 -10.01
CA ALA A 159 25.47 -7.56 -9.77
C ALA A 159 26.22 -8.86 -9.42
N SER A 160 27.55 -8.89 -9.53
CA SER A 160 28.35 -10.11 -9.36
C SER A 160 29.05 -10.23 -7.99
N MET A 161 28.91 -9.27 -7.08
CA MET A 161 29.61 -9.27 -5.79
C MET A 161 28.72 -9.56 -4.56
N ASP A 162 27.48 -9.97 -4.77
CA ASP A 162 26.47 -10.13 -3.71
C ASP A 162 26.84 -11.18 -2.63
N ALA A 163 27.74 -12.09 -2.87
CA ALA A 163 28.02 -13.20 -1.95
C ALA A 163 29.15 -12.92 -0.94
N GLN A 164 30.03 -11.97 -1.19
CA GLN A 164 31.22 -11.76 -0.36
C GLN A 164 31.15 -10.58 0.61
N PHE A 165 30.25 -9.63 0.39
CA PHE A 165 30.14 -8.40 1.18
C PHE A 165 29.01 -8.35 2.21
N THR A 166 28.20 -9.38 2.32
CA THR A 166 27.10 -9.46 3.29
C THR A 166 27.58 -9.75 4.74
N SER A 167 28.85 -10.08 4.94
CA SER A 167 29.32 -10.52 6.25
C SER A 167 29.79 -9.41 7.21
N ASP A 168 30.25 -8.28 6.68
CA ASP A 168 30.95 -7.29 7.51
C ASP A 168 30.08 -6.15 8.06
N TYR A 169 28.91 -5.91 7.48
CA TYR A 169 27.99 -4.85 7.91
C TYR A 169 26.55 -5.35 8.07
N SER A 170 26.26 -6.05 9.14
CA SER A 170 24.90 -6.37 9.61
C SER A 170 23.89 -6.90 8.54
N GLY A 171 24.36 -7.53 7.46
CA GLY A 171 23.49 -8.16 6.45
C GLY A 171 22.77 -7.19 5.51
N VAL A 172 23.28 -5.96 5.33
CA VAL A 172 22.69 -4.97 4.41
C VAL A 172 23.25 -5.16 3.01
N SER A 173 22.35 -5.35 2.02
CA SER A 173 22.73 -5.32 0.61
C SER A 173 22.93 -3.88 0.14
N TYR A 174 24.15 -3.56 -0.29
CA TYR A 174 24.47 -2.27 -0.90
C TYR A 174 23.66 -1.99 -2.16
N LYS A 175 23.14 -3.02 -2.83
CA LYS A 175 22.34 -2.89 -4.04
C LYS A 175 21.00 -2.22 -3.77
N ASP A 176 20.30 -2.65 -2.72
CA ASP A 176 19.03 -2.05 -2.35
C ASP A 176 19.21 -0.66 -1.72
N ALA A 177 20.27 -0.46 -0.94
CA ALA A 177 20.64 0.86 -0.44
C ALA A 177 20.96 1.83 -1.60
N ALA A 178 21.72 1.40 -2.61
CA ALA A 178 22.02 2.20 -3.80
C ALA A 178 20.77 2.46 -4.66
N TYR A 179 19.84 1.52 -4.73
CA TYR A 179 18.56 1.72 -5.42
C TYR A 179 17.73 2.80 -4.74
N ILE A 180 17.61 2.74 -3.42
CA ILE A 180 16.88 3.75 -2.64
C ILE A 180 17.53 5.13 -2.80
N LEU A 181 18.86 5.22 -2.73
CA LEU A 181 19.59 6.45 -2.98
C LEU A 181 19.33 7.02 -4.38
N LYS A 182 19.40 6.20 -5.42
CA LYS A 182 19.16 6.63 -6.81
C LYS A 182 17.72 7.11 -7.04
N PHE A 183 16.77 6.47 -6.38
CA PHE A 183 15.36 6.82 -6.55
C PHE A 183 14.99 8.12 -5.83
N ASN A 184 15.67 8.41 -4.71
CA ASN A 184 15.39 9.58 -3.88
C ASN A 184 16.22 10.82 -4.27
N THR A 185 17.11 10.71 -5.26
CA THR A 185 17.96 11.83 -5.68
C THR A 185 17.79 12.14 -7.16
N GLU A 186 17.38 13.38 -7.46
CA GLU A 186 17.27 13.90 -8.84
C GLU A 186 18.63 14.23 -9.48
N TYR A 187 19.74 14.11 -8.73
CA TYR A 187 21.09 14.51 -9.17
C TYR A 187 22.05 13.32 -9.16
N PRO A 188 23.07 13.32 -10.04
CA PRO A 188 24.12 12.31 -10.01
C PRO A 188 24.89 12.40 -8.68
N VAL A 189 24.79 11.34 -7.89
CA VAL A 189 25.31 11.23 -6.51
C VAL A 189 26.83 11.50 -6.41
N SER A 190 27.57 11.37 -7.50
CA SER A 190 29.03 11.62 -7.57
C SER A 190 29.44 13.09 -7.31
N GLN A 191 28.48 14.00 -7.23
CA GLN A 191 28.75 15.46 -7.12
C GLN A 191 28.23 16.07 -5.82
N LEU A 192 27.69 15.30 -4.88
CA LEU A 192 27.00 15.82 -3.72
C LEU A 192 27.81 15.63 -2.43
N ASP A 193 27.82 16.67 -1.59
CA ASP A 193 28.34 16.65 -0.23
C ASP A 193 27.55 15.64 0.62
N PRO A 194 28.21 14.75 1.39
CA PRO A 194 27.56 13.80 2.29
C PRO A 194 26.56 14.43 3.27
N GLU A 195 26.84 15.60 3.82
CA GLU A 195 25.95 16.31 4.74
C GLU A 195 24.67 16.77 4.06
N TYR A 196 24.79 17.34 2.86
CA TYR A 196 23.63 17.71 2.03
C TYR A 196 22.78 16.50 1.65
N MET A 197 23.40 15.36 1.37
CA MET A 197 22.71 14.13 1.03
C MET A 197 21.91 13.55 2.19
N ASN A 198 22.46 13.57 3.42
CA ASN A 198 21.74 13.15 4.62
C ASN A 198 20.46 13.95 4.82
N GLU A 199 20.56 15.28 4.76
CA GLU A 199 19.40 16.16 4.88
C GLU A 199 18.35 15.86 3.80
N LYS A 200 18.79 15.66 2.55
CA LYS A 200 17.89 15.39 1.42
C LYS A 200 17.17 14.04 1.57
N ILE A 201 17.86 13.00 2.07
CA ILE A 201 17.29 11.69 2.30
C ILE A 201 16.18 11.75 3.38
N ASP A 202 16.45 12.42 4.49
CA ASP A 202 15.45 12.55 5.55
C ASP A 202 14.26 13.40 5.14
N VAL A 203 14.47 14.46 4.36
CA VAL A 203 13.39 15.28 3.77
C VAL A 203 12.51 14.43 2.86
N ASN A 204 13.10 13.62 1.99
CA ASN A 204 12.35 12.73 1.10
C ASN A 204 11.60 11.64 1.88
N TYR A 205 12.25 11.01 2.86
CA TYR A 205 11.63 10.01 3.72
C TYR A 205 10.44 10.57 4.50
N LYS A 206 10.60 11.76 5.08
CA LYS A 206 9.52 12.50 5.73
C LYS A 206 8.37 12.78 4.77
N LYS A 207 8.66 13.19 3.54
CA LYS A 207 7.65 13.44 2.52
C LYS A 207 6.87 12.16 2.18
N GLU A 208 7.56 11.04 1.96
CA GLU A 208 6.90 9.75 1.68
C GLU A 208 5.95 9.33 2.81
N ILE A 209 6.35 9.51 4.07
CA ILE A 209 5.51 9.21 5.23
C ILE A 209 4.27 10.11 5.27
N LEU A 210 4.45 11.42 5.10
CA LEU A 210 3.34 12.38 5.12
C LEU A 210 2.38 12.17 3.95
N ASP A 211 2.88 11.89 2.75
CA ASP A 211 2.07 11.56 1.58
C ASP A 211 1.26 10.27 1.83
N SER A 212 1.88 9.25 2.42
CA SER A 212 1.21 8.00 2.78
C SER A 212 0.10 8.22 3.83
N CYS A 213 0.35 9.08 4.84
CA CYS A 213 -0.65 9.48 5.83
C CYS A 213 -1.81 10.23 5.17
N GLU A 214 -1.53 11.21 4.29
CA GLU A 214 -2.55 11.99 3.59
C GLU A 214 -3.45 11.10 2.76
N ILE A 215 -2.87 10.19 1.97
CA ILE A 215 -3.61 9.22 1.16
C ILE A 215 -4.47 8.32 2.04
N ALA A 216 -3.90 7.78 3.12
CA ALA A 216 -4.64 6.89 4.04
C ALA A 216 -5.83 7.60 4.68
N ILE A 217 -5.68 8.88 5.07
CA ILE A 217 -6.76 9.68 5.68
C ILE A 217 -7.84 10.01 4.64
N LYS A 218 -7.46 10.57 3.49
CA LYS A 218 -8.40 11.00 2.44
C LYS A 218 -9.18 9.83 1.83
N TYR A 219 -8.52 8.70 1.64
CA TYR A 219 -9.13 7.53 1.00
C TYR A 219 -9.69 6.50 1.99
N LYS A 220 -9.65 6.79 3.31
CA LYS A 220 -10.10 5.86 4.36
C LYS A 220 -11.43 5.19 4.06
N GLY A 221 -12.45 5.97 3.70
CA GLY A 221 -13.79 5.42 3.45
C GLY A 221 -13.87 4.56 2.18
N TYR A 222 -13.05 4.85 1.16
CA TYR A 222 -12.96 4.04 -0.06
C TYR A 222 -12.21 2.75 0.20
N ILE A 223 -11.06 2.84 0.89
CA ILE A 223 -10.23 1.69 1.27
C ILE A 223 -11.05 0.71 2.12
N GLN A 224 -11.78 1.20 3.12
CA GLN A 224 -12.62 0.35 3.98
C GLN A 224 -13.72 -0.37 3.20
N ARG A 225 -14.41 0.32 2.28
CA ARG A 225 -15.44 -0.31 1.45
C ARG A 225 -14.88 -1.37 0.53
N GLU A 226 -13.77 -1.08 -0.15
CA GLU A 226 -13.13 -2.08 -1.01
C GLU A 226 -12.58 -3.25 -0.21
N GLN A 227 -12.02 -3.02 0.98
CA GLN A 227 -11.55 -4.10 1.85
C GLN A 227 -12.71 -5.02 2.26
N GLN A 228 -13.84 -4.46 2.67
CA GLN A 228 -15.03 -5.25 3.01
C GLN A 228 -15.54 -6.08 1.82
N MET A 229 -15.48 -5.52 0.60
CA MET A 229 -15.83 -6.26 -0.61
C MET A 229 -14.82 -7.38 -0.89
N ALA A 230 -13.51 -7.11 -0.77
CA ALA A 230 -12.47 -8.10 -0.94
C ALA A 230 -12.58 -9.23 0.09
N ASP A 231 -12.80 -8.90 1.36
CA ASP A 231 -12.99 -9.88 2.43
C ASP A 231 -14.21 -10.77 2.19
N LYS A 232 -15.29 -10.19 1.66
CA LYS A 232 -16.48 -10.94 1.27
C LYS A 232 -16.17 -11.95 0.17
N ILE A 233 -15.43 -11.53 -0.86
CA ILE A 233 -15.04 -12.45 -1.95
C ILE A 233 -14.03 -13.49 -1.47
N MET A 234 -13.06 -13.13 -0.62
CA MET A 234 -12.16 -14.13 -0.03
C MET A 234 -12.91 -15.21 0.75
N ARG A 235 -14.02 -14.88 1.41
CA ARG A 235 -14.89 -15.89 2.04
C ARG A 235 -15.50 -16.82 0.99
N LEU A 236 -15.88 -16.30 -0.18
CA LEU A 236 -16.41 -17.10 -1.29
C LEU A 236 -15.34 -18.00 -1.93
N GLU A 237 -14.07 -17.58 -1.95
CA GLU A 237 -12.93 -18.40 -2.40
C GLU A 237 -12.72 -19.65 -1.51
N ASN A 238 -13.00 -19.53 -0.22
CA ASN A 238 -12.87 -20.63 0.73
C ASN A 238 -14.04 -21.64 0.67
N LEU A 239 -15.13 -21.31 -0.04
CA LEU A 239 -16.27 -22.21 -0.20
C LEU A 239 -16.06 -23.10 -1.44
N ILE A 240 -15.61 -24.31 -1.19
CA ILE A 240 -15.29 -25.31 -2.20
C ILE A 240 -16.57 -25.96 -2.72
N ILE A 241 -16.69 -26.07 -4.04
CA ILE A 241 -17.70 -26.88 -4.72
C ILE A 241 -17.08 -28.27 -4.90
N PRO A 242 -17.70 -29.36 -4.37
CA PRO A 242 -17.19 -30.69 -4.53
C PRO A 242 -17.03 -31.08 -6.01
N GLU A 243 -15.95 -31.77 -6.35
CA GLU A 243 -15.72 -32.25 -7.70
C GLU A 243 -16.82 -33.22 -8.12
N GLY A 244 -17.35 -33.08 -9.34
CA GLY A 244 -18.45 -33.89 -9.85
C GLY A 244 -19.82 -33.56 -9.22
N PHE A 245 -19.97 -32.43 -8.54
CA PHE A 245 -21.24 -32.01 -7.96
C PHE A 245 -22.33 -31.87 -9.03
N ASP A 246 -23.47 -32.52 -8.76
CA ASP A 246 -24.64 -32.46 -9.63
C ASP A 246 -25.47 -31.18 -9.37
N PHE A 247 -25.28 -30.16 -10.22
CA PHE A 247 -25.98 -28.88 -10.11
C PHE A 247 -27.50 -28.98 -10.41
N ASP A 248 -28.01 -30.08 -10.98
CA ASP A 248 -29.44 -30.26 -11.18
C ASP A 248 -30.20 -30.45 -9.86
N LYS A 249 -29.49 -30.89 -8.81
CA LYS A 249 -30.08 -31.01 -7.46
C LYS A 249 -30.43 -29.64 -6.84
N VAL A 250 -29.89 -28.54 -7.36
CA VAL A 250 -30.16 -27.20 -6.86
C VAL A 250 -31.23 -26.53 -7.75
N GLU A 251 -32.48 -26.87 -7.50
CA GLU A 251 -33.63 -26.44 -8.31
C GLU A 251 -33.78 -24.91 -8.40
N SER A 252 -33.32 -24.19 -7.36
CA SER A 252 -33.38 -22.73 -7.27
C SER A 252 -32.37 -21.99 -8.18
N LEU A 253 -31.46 -22.69 -8.84
CA LEU A 253 -30.55 -22.10 -9.82
C LEU A 253 -31.27 -21.92 -11.17
N SER A 254 -30.94 -20.82 -11.87
CA SER A 254 -31.39 -20.63 -13.24
C SER A 254 -30.88 -21.73 -14.18
N ILE A 255 -31.63 -22.01 -15.24
CA ILE A 255 -31.22 -23.03 -16.23
C ILE A 255 -29.87 -22.68 -16.84
N GLU A 256 -29.66 -21.40 -17.17
CA GLU A 256 -28.40 -20.90 -17.72
C GLU A 256 -27.25 -21.11 -16.74
N CYS A 257 -27.46 -20.80 -15.46
CA CYS A 257 -26.46 -21.00 -14.42
C CYS A 257 -26.05 -22.48 -14.30
N ARG A 258 -27.01 -23.40 -14.23
CA ARG A 258 -26.74 -24.84 -14.18
C ARG A 258 -25.93 -25.34 -15.36
N GLN A 259 -26.29 -24.93 -16.58
CA GLN A 259 -25.56 -25.30 -17.79
C GLN A 259 -24.12 -24.79 -17.78
N LYS A 260 -23.91 -23.54 -17.34
CA LYS A 260 -22.57 -22.94 -17.25
C LYS A 260 -21.73 -23.57 -16.15
N LEU A 261 -22.31 -23.81 -14.97
CA LEU A 261 -21.61 -24.52 -13.88
C LEU A 261 -21.15 -25.92 -14.29
N LYS A 262 -21.99 -26.66 -15.03
CA LYS A 262 -21.60 -27.96 -15.59
C LYS A 262 -20.48 -27.86 -16.62
N ARG A 263 -20.54 -26.84 -17.49
CA ARG A 263 -19.55 -26.63 -18.55
C ARG A 263 -18.18 -26.23 -18.00
N TYR A 264 -18.14 -25.29 -17.05
CA TYR A 264 -16.90 -24.69 -16.55
C TYR A 264 -16.36 -25.38 -15.29
N ALA A 265 -17.17 -26.21 -14.62
CA ALA A 265 -16.81 -26.97 -13.43
C ALA A 265 -15.99 -26.15 -12.40
N PRO A 266 -16.48 -24.99 -11.92
CA PRO A 266 -15.73 -24.15 -10.99
C PRO A 266 -15.50 -24.91 -9.67
N ARG A 267 -14.31 -24.74 -9.09
CA ARG A 267 -13.91 -25.37 -7.83
C ARG A 267 -14.38 -24.59 -6.60
N THR A 268 -14.67 -23.30 -6.75
CA THR A 268 -15.11 -22.44 -5.65
C THR A 268 -16.31 -21.58 -6.06
N ILE A 269 -17.07 -21.09 -5.07
CA ILE A 269 -18.19 -20.19 -5.36
C ILE A 269 -17.69 -18.86 -5.97
N ALA A 270 -16.50 -18.38 -5.59
CA ALA A 270 -15.91 -17.19 -6.22
C ALA A 270 -15.58 -17.42 -7.69
N GLN A 271 -15.06 -18.59 -8.08
CA GLN A 271 -14.88 -18.95 -9.49
C GLN A 271 -16.23 -18.98 -10.22
N ALA A 272 -17.23 -19.58 -9.62
CA ALA A 272 -18.58 -19.61 -10.18
C ALA A 272 -19.14 -18.18 -10.42
N SER A 273 -18.93 -17.26 -9.48
CA SER A 273 -19.44 -15.87 -9.59
C SER A 273 -18.81 -15.07 -10.73
N ARG A 274 -17.61 -15.44 -11.21
CA ARG A 274 -16.90 -14.78 -12.32
C ARG A 274 -17.32 -15.28 -13.69
N ILE A 275 -18.08 -16.39 -13.76
CA ILE A 275 -18.55 -16.94 -15.03
C ILE A 275 -19.65 -16.03 -15.59
N SER A 276 -19.44 -15.53 -16.80
CA SER A 276 -20.43 -14.66 -17.50
C SER A 276 -21.80 -15.36 -17.59
N GLY A 277 -22.85 -14.67 -17.12
CA GLY A 277 -24.24 -15.17 -17.09
C GLY A 277 -24.63 -15.94 -15.84
N ILE A 278 -23.77 -15.99 -14.82
CA ILE A 278 -24.17 -16.37 -13.45
C ILE A 278 -24.56 -15.08 -12.73
N SER A 279 -25.81 -15.03 -12.25
CA SER A 279 -26.36 -13.86 -11.60
C SER A 279 -25.96 -13.79 -10.11
N PRO A 280 -26.00 -12.59 -9.47
CA PRO A 280 -25.83 -12.48 -8.01
C PRO A 280 -26.88 -13.31 -7.22
N ALA A 281 -28.07 -13.52 -7.78
CA ALA A 281 -29.09 -14.37 -7.18
C ALA A 281 -28.67 -15.84 -7.19
N ASP A 282 -28.12 -16.34 -8.30
CA ASP A 282 -27.58 -17.69 -8.40
C ASP A 282 -26.42 -17.92 -7.42
N VAL A 283 -25.52 -16.93 -7.29
CA VAL A 283 -24.43 -16.97 -6.29
C VAL A 283 -24.98 -17.06 -4.87
N SER A 284 -26.05 -16.32 -4.57
CA SER A 284 -26.70 -16.37 -3.27
C SER A 284 -27.32 -17.77 -2.99
N VAL A 285 -27.88 -18.40 -3.99
CA VAL A 285 -28.39 -19.79 -3.89
C VAL A 285 -27.25 -20.75 -3.59
N LEU A 286 -26.13 -20.65 -4.31
CA LEU A 286 -24.94 -21.49 -4.06
C LEU A 286 -24.39 -21.28 -2.65
N LEU A 287 -24.38 -20.04 -2.18
CA LEU A 287 -23.95 -19.69 -0.82
C LEU A 287 -24.81 -20.35 0.26
N VAL A 288 -26.13 -20.32 0.08
CA VAL A 288 -27.06 -20.99 1.02
C VAL A 288 -26.86 -22.51 0.98
N TYR A 289 -26.55 -23.07 -0.17
CA TYR A 289 -26.39 -24.50 -0.36
C TYR A 289 -25.06 -25.04 0.21
N PHE A 290 -23.94 -24.35 -0.08
CA PHE A 290 -22.59 -24.79 0.30
C PHE A 290 -22.05 -24.10 1.55
N GLY A 291 -22.63 -22.99 1.97
CA GLY A 291 -22.18 -22.20 3.11
C GLY A 291 -22.70 -22.64 4.47
N ARG A 292 -23.37 -23.80 4.53
CA ARG A 292 -23.91 -24.40 5.77
C ARG A 292 -22.95 -25.37 6.42
#